data_b9882c5e2f6684cd42dd9e493c8f0f3e
#
_entry.id   b9882c5e2f6684cd42dd9e493c8f0f3e
#
_cell.length_a   1.000
_cell.length_b   1.000
_cell.length_c   1.000
_cell.angle_alpha   90.00
_cell.angle_beta   90.00
_cell.angle_gamma   90.00
#
_symmetry.space_group_name_H-M   'P 1'
#
loop_
_entity.id
_entity.type
_entity.pdbx_description
1 polymer ?
#
loop_
_entity_poly.entity_id
_entity_poly.type
_entity_poly.pdbx_seq_one_letter_code
_entity_poly.pdbx_strand_id
1 'polypeptide(L)'
;MNLNDRQRKLLFAGLVVVLALVGVYLTIAAPDDDSDGPADRPSAAASATAGPTGPASPPAGIPGAVNPSDFDVYRLLPFSRQEFATAADLAQRFVAAYGTYRFDENPQAYIGRLSGYVTDELRGELARGAAAPGILDERRQQQIVAEGSSTLDRVRDIEDNSIIFLVTGKQQLTKGGRSSGDSKQYAVTVARDGGSLKVYSFQPADAGQAGDTGDPG
;
A
#
# COMPACT_ATOMS: atom_id res chain seq x y z
N MET A 1 8.18 14.98 -29.80
CA MET A 1 7.84 16.43 -29.78
C MET A 1 8.24 16.99 -28.42
N ASN A 2 9.32 17.78 -28.36
CA ASN A 2 9.77 18.40 -27.09
C ASN A 2 9.00 19.69 -26.87
N LEU A 3 7.99 19.64 -26.02
CA LEU A 3 7.25 20.81 -25.58
C LEU A 3 8.11 21.64 -24.62
N ASN A 4 8.26 22.92 -24.92
CA ASN A 4 9.03 23.87 -24.12
C ASN A 4 8.34 24.10 -22.76
N ASP A 5 9.09 24.32 -21.67
CA ASP A 5 8.58 24.47 -20.29
C ASP A 5 7.45 25.50 -20.15
N ARG A 6 7.49 26.56 -20.96
CA ARG A 6 6.42 27.55 -21.01
C ARG A 6 5.11 27.00 -21.59
N GLN A 7 5.19 26.11 -22.58
CA GLN A 7 4.01 25.47 -23.17
C GLN A 7 3.39 24.44 -22.22
N ARG A 8 4.18 23.72 -21.43
CA ARG A 8 3.68 22.82 -20.39
C ARG A 8 2.93 23.55 -19.29
N LYS A 9 3.46 24.71 -18.82
CA LYS A 9 2.79 25.54 -17.82
C LYS A 9 1.48 26.14 -18.34
N LEU A 10 1.42 26.55 -19.62
CA LEU A 10 0.19 27.06 -20.23
C LEU A 10 -0.85 25.97 -20.44
N LEU A 11 -0.45 24.76 -20.86
CA LEU A 11 -1.36 23.61 -20.96
C LEU A 11 -1.91 23.20 -19.61
N PHE A 12 -1.09 23.20 -18.57
CA PHE A 12 -1.54 22.87 -17.21
C PHE A 12 -2.51 23.93 -16.66
N ALA A 13 -2.22 25.21 -16.86
CA ALA A 13 -3.11 26.31 -16.46
C ALA A 13 -4.44 26.25 -17.23
N GLY A 14 -4.43 25.92 -18.52
CA GLY A 14 -5.64 25.74 -19.34
C GLY A 14 -6.50 24.57 -18.85
N LEU A 15 -5.88 23.44 -18.48
CA LEU A 15 -6.60 22.27 -17.97
C LEU A 15 -7.29 22.57 -16.64
N VAL A 16 -6.62 23.29 -15.73
CA VAL A 16 -7.21 23.68 -14.44
C VAL A 16 -8.42 24.58 -14.61
N VAL A 17 -8.36 25.55 -15.55
CA VAL A 17 -9.49 26.45 -15.85
C VAL A 17 -10.69 25.68 -16.42
N VAL A 18 -10.44 24.71 -17.32
CA VAL A 18 -11.52 23.86 -17.89
C VAL A 18 -12.17 23.01 -16.80
N LEU A 19 -11.38 22.40 -15.91
CA LEU A 19 -11.94 21.60 -14.80
C LEU A 19 -12.74 22.45 -13.81
N ALA A 20 -12.32 23.68 -13.54
CA ALA A 20 -13.06 24.60 -12.68
C ALA A 20 -14.41 25.02 -13.32
N LEU A 21 -14.44 25.27 -14.63
CA LEU A 21 -15.67 25.60 -15.35
C LEU A 21 -16.67 24.44 -15.41
N VAL A 22 -16.16 23.20 -15.59
CA VAL A 22 -16.99 21.98 -15.53
C VAL A 22 -17.57 21.78 -14.13
N GLY A 23 -16.77 22.00 -13.08
CA GLY A 23 -17.25 21.92 -11.70
C GLY A 23 -18.36 22.91 -11.38
N VAL A 24 -18.22 24.16 -11.81
CA VAL A 24 -19.26 25.22 -11.67
C VAL A 24 -20.49 24.88 -12.47
N TYR A 25 -20.34 24.37 -13.70
CA TYR A 25 -21.47 23.98 -14.54
C TYR A 25 -22.31 22.87 -13.93
N LEU A 26 -21.67 21.84 -13.34
CA LEU A 26 -22.38 20.76 -12.69
C LEU A 26 -23.09 21.19 -11.39
N THR A 27 -22.60 22.24 -10.71
CA THR A 27 -23.24 22.76 -9.50
C THR A 27 -24.47 23.65 -9.84
N ILE A 28 -24.50 24.30 -11.00
CA ILE A 28 -25.59 25.18 -11.41
C ILE A 28 -26.69 24.42 -12.21
N ALA A 29 -26.33 23.28 -12.81
CA ALA A 29 -27.23 22.47 -13.64
C ALA A 29 -27.96 21.35 -12.87
N ALA A 30 -27.88 21.29 -11.55
CA ALA A 30 -28.73 20.41 -10.76
C ALA A 30 -30.16 20.95 -10.73
N PRO A 31 -31.19 20.20 -11.17
CA PRO A 31 -32.57 20.64 -11.03
C PRO A 31 -32.97 20.66 -9.57
N ASP A 32 -33.43 21.82 -9.11
CA ASP A 32 -34.10 21.98 -7.84
C ASP A 32 -35.47 21.28 -7.93
N ASP A 33 -35.64 20.16 -7.25
CA ASP A 33 -36.95 19.57 -7.02
C ASP A 33 -37.61 20.30 -5.82
N ASP A 34 -38.10 21.50 -6.11
CA ASP A 34 -39.08 22.18 -5.27
C ASP A 34 -40.48 21.65 -5.60
N SER A 35 -41.00 20.79 -4.76
CA SER A 35 -42.43 20.45 -4.74
C SER A 35 -43.02 20.85 -3.39
N ASP A 36 -43.35 22.15 -3.30
CA ASP A 36 -44.31 22.64 -2.31
C ASP A 36 -45.74 22.28 -2.78
N GLY A 37 -46.45 21.55 -1.95
CA GLY A 37 -47.91 21.39 -2.07
C GLY A 37 -48.49 21.02 -0.67
N PRO A 38 -49.44 21.81 -0.18
CA PRO A 38 -49.91 21.63 1.19
C PRO A 38 -51.16 20.74 1.30
N ALA A 39 -51.29 20.16 2.49
CA ALA A 39 -52.50 19.66 3.15
C ALA A 39 -53.05 18.27 2.74
N ASP A 40 -53.01 17.31 3.61
CA ASP A 40 -54.04 17.01 4.58
C ASP A 40 -53.59 15.85 5.49
N ARG A 41 -53.65 16.09 6.81
CA ARG A 41 -53.55 15.02 7.79
C ARG A 41 -54.86 14.24 7.87
N PRO A 42 -54.79 12.92 8.06
CA PRO A 42 -55.23 12.42 9.37
C PRO A 42 -54.17 11.61 10.10
N SER A 43 -54.08 11.94 11.34
CA SER A 43 -53.39 11.25 12.41
C SER A 43 -53.83 9.78 12.49
N ALA A 44 -52.88 8.88 12.38
CA ALA A 44 -52.97 7.55 12.97
C ALA A 44 -51.59 7.19 13.53
N ALA A 45 -51.47 7.35 14.84
CA ALA A 45 -50.34 6.86 15.59
C ALA A 45 -50.26 5.34 15.44
N ALA A 46 -49.24 4.85 14.74
CA ALA A 46 -48.76 3.52 14.94
C ALA A 46 -47.27 3.66 15.25
N SER A 47 -46.96 3.63 16.54
CA SER A 47 -45.60 3.41 17.03
C SER A 47 -45.13 2.07 16.53
N ALA A 48 -44.53 2.05 15.34
CA ALA A 48 -43.71 0.92 14.92
C ALA A 48 -42.38 1.04 15.67
N THR A 49 -42.28 0.34 16.79
CA THR A 49 -41.02 0.01 17.43
C THR A 49 -40.20 -0.70 16.35
N ALA A 50 -39.25 0.00 15.73
CA ALA A 50 -38.24 -0.62 14.89
C ALA A 50 -37.44 -1.55 15.78
N GLY A 51 -37.80 -2.83 15.79
CA GLY A 51 -36.97 -3.88 16.35
C GLY A 51 -35.63 -3.89 15.58
N PRO A 52 -34.56 -4.38 16.20
CA PRO A 52 -33.28 -4.49 15.52
C PRO A 52 -33.48 -5.28 14.23
N THR A 53 -33.23 -4.63 13.10
CA THR A 53 -33.28 -5.27 11.78
C THR A 53 -32.11 -6.25 11.72
N GLY A 54 -32.37 -7.48 12.17
CA GLY A 54 -31.47 -8.60 11.90
C GLY A 54 -31.29 -8.74 10.39
N PRO A 55 -30.19 -9.33 9.94
CA PRO A 55 -29.99 -9.56 8.51
C PRO A 55 -31.21 -10.26 7.92
N ALA A 56 -31.74 -9.76 6.81
CA ALA A 56 -32.87 -10.32 6.11
C ALA A 56 -32.63 -11.82 5.83
N SER A 57 -33.69 -12.63 5.95
CA SER A 57 -33.57 -14.07 5.61
C SER A 57 -32.96 -14.23 4.23
N PRO A 58 -31.98 -15.12 4.06
CA PRO A 58 -31.32 -15.30 2.77
C PRO A 58 -32.36 -15.69 1.71
N PRO A 59 -32.21 -15.21 0.47
CA PRO A 59 -33.08 -15.61 -0.62
C PRO A 59 -33.03 -17.12 -0.87
N ALA A 60 -34.11 -17.70 -1.40
CA ALA A 60 -34.18 -19.09 -1.75
C ALA A 60 -33.01 -19.45 -2.68
N GLY A 61 -32.24 -20.48 -2.33
CA GLY A 61 -31.04 -20.91 -3.09
C GLY A 61 -29.70 -20.61 -2.40
N ILE A 62 -29.71 -19.92 -1.25
CA ILE A 62 -28.53 -19.78 -0.39
C ILE A 62 -28.67 -20.77 0.76
N PRO A 63 -28.01 -21.95 0.74
CA PRO A 63 -28.18 -23.00 1.76
C PRO A 63 -27.58 -22.61 3.13
N GLY A 64 -26.72 -21.57 3.18
CA GLY A 64 -26.15 -21.05 4.41
C GLY A 64 -25.88 -19.55 4.27
N ALA A 65 -26.54 -18.74 5.11
CA ALA A 65 -26.21 -17.32 5.20
C ALA A 65 -24.89 -17.16 5.95
N VAL A 66 -24.08 -16.15 5.52
CA VAL A 66 -22.88 -15.76 6.27
C VAL A 66 -23.33 -15.20 7.62
N ASN A 67 -22.95 -15.88 8.71
CA ASN A 67 -23.16 -15.37 10.05
C ASN A 67 -21.95 -14.49 10.47
N PRO A 68 -22.13 -13.17 10.68
CA PRO A 68 -21.02 -12.29 11.04
C PRO A 68 -20.31 -12.72 12.34
N SER A 69 -20.99 -13.41 13.25
CA SER A 69 -20.41 -13.86 14.52
C SER A 69 -19.44 -15.04 14.38
N ASP A 70 -19.62 -15.84 13.32
CA ASP A 70 -18.83 -17.05 13.07
C ASP A 70 -17.98 -16.96 11.78
N PHE A 71 -18.04 -15.80 11.11
CA PHE A 71 -17.32 -15.59 9.86
C PHE A 71 -15.81 -15.41 10.10
N ASP A 72 -15.04 -16.37 9.63
CA ASP A 72 -13.57 -16.31 9.64
C ASP A 72 -13.07 -16.21 8.18
N VAL A 73 -12.60 -15.01 7.80
CA VAL A 73 -12.07 -14.73 6.46
C VAL A 73 -10.88 -15.63 6.09
N TYR A 74 -10.08 -16.04 7.06
CA TYR A 74 -8.90 -16.87 6.81
C TYR A 74 -9.25 -18.27 6.27
N ARG A 75 -10.48 -18.74 6.49
CA ARG A 75 -10.97 -20.00 5.88
C ARG A 75 -11.19 -19.90 4.37
N LEU A 76 -11.28 -18.69 3.85
CA LEU A 76 -11.46 -18.39 2.42
C LEU A 76 -10.16 -17.96 1.75
N LEU A 77 -9.09 -17.77 2.52
CA LEU A 77 -7.79 -17.36 2.00
C LEU A 77 -6.85 -18.56 1.82
N PRO A 78 -5.91 -18.48 0.87
CA PRO A 78 -4.90 -19.52 0.69
C PRO A 78 -3.87 -19.60 1.84
N PHE A 79 -3.87 -18.60 2.73
CA PHE A 79 -2.98 -18.53 3.89
C PHE A 79 -3.76 -18.66 5.20
N SER A 80 -3.27 -19.50 6.10
CA SER A 80 -3.78 -19.54 7.47
C SER A 80 -3.50 -18.23 8.20
N ARG A 81 -4.23 -17.96 9.29
CA ARG A 81 -4.02 -16.80 10.14
C ARG A 81 -2.57 -16.69 10.64
N GLN A 82 -1.95 -17.82 10.98
CA GLN A 82 -0.59 -17.86 11.46
C GLN A 82 0.42 -17.53 10.36
N GLU A 83 0.27 -18.12 9.17
CA GLU A 83 1.12 -17.81 8.02
C GLU A 83 1.01 -16.34 7.64
N PHE A 84 -0.21 -15.81 7.64
CA PHE A 84 -0.45 -14.40 7.34
C PHE A 84 0.26 -13.47 8.33
N ALA A 85 0.14 -13.74 9.63
CA ALA A 85 0.82 -12.96 10.66
C ALA A 85 2.34 -13.07 10.54
N THR A 86 2.86 -14.27 10.24
CA THR A 86 4.30 -14.50 10.03
C THR A 86 4.81 -13.76 8.80
N ALA A 87 4.05 -13.76 7.69
CA ALA A 87 4.39 -13.02 6.48
C ALA A 87 4.42 -11.50 6.72
N ALA A 88 3.45 -10.99 7.49
CA ALA A 88 3.38 -9.58 7.84
C ALA A 88 4.58 -9.14 8.71
N ASP A 89 4.93 -9.92 9.75
CA ASP A 89 6.12 -9.68 10.60
C ASP A 89 7.42 -9.74 9.78
N LEU A 90 7.52 -10.73 8.88
CA LEU A 90 8.67 -10.87 7.98
C LEU A 90 8.85 -9.62 7.10
N ALA A 91 7.77 -9.13 6.47
CA ALA A 91 7.81 -7.94 5.63
C ALA A 91 8.27 -6.70 6.41
N GLN A 92 7.75 -6.49 7.64
CA GLN A 92 8.16 -5.39 8.49
C GLN A 92 9.65 -5.49 8.88
N ARG A 93 10.09 -6.64 9.39
CA ARG A 93 11.48 -6.84 9.79
C ARG A 93 12.45 -6.65 8.65
N PHE A 94 12.10 -7.15 7.47
CA PHE A 94 12.92 -6.95 6.28
C PHE A 94 13.07 -5.47 5.94
N VAL A 95 11.98 -4.68 5.88
CA VAL A 95 12.05 -3.25 5.53
C VAL A 95 12.86 -2.46 6.57
N ALA A 96 12.70 -2.75 7.86
CA ALA A 96 13.50 -2.12 8.92
C ALA A 96 14.99 -2.47 8.78
N ALA A 97 15.32 -3.74 8.54
CA ALA A 97 16.71 -4.20 8.35
C ALA A 97 17.34 -3.63 7.07
N TYR A 98 16.58 -3.57 5.98
CA TYR A 98 17.00 -2.95 4.72
C TYR A 98 17.34 -1.47 4.89
N GLY A 99 16.54 -0.74 5.67
CA GLY A 99 16.75 0.67 5.98
C GLY A 99 17.92 0.94 6.93
N THR A 100 18.51 -0.08 7.55
CA THR A 100 19.56 0.07 8.56
C THR A 100 20.93 -0.27 7.97
N TYR A 101 21.83 0.73 7.89
CA TYR A 101 23.21 0.54 7.42
C TYR A 101 24.16 1.61 7.95
N ARG A 102 25.48 1.34 7.82
CA ARG A 102 26.53 2.26 8.21
C ARG A 102 27.55 2.39 7.08
N PHE A 103 28.17 3.57 6.98
CA PHE A 103 29.19 3.87 5.96
C PHE A 103 30.45 3.00 6.09
N ASP A 104 30.78 2.55 7.28
CA ASP A 104 31.94 1.72 7.64
C ASP A 104 31.63 0.22 7.59
N GLU A 105 30.39 -0.16 7.30
CA GLU A 105 29.96 -1.54 7.23
C GLU A 105 30.39 -2.21 5.92
N ASN A 106 30.85 -3.46 6.03
CA ASN A 106 31.13 -4.28 4.86
C ASN A 106 29.81 -4.67 4.16
N PRO A 107 29.69 -4.51 2.82
CA PRO A 107 28.49 -4.90 2.06
C PRO A 107 28.05 -6.35 2.31
N GLN A 108 28.99 -7.30 2.46
CA GLN A 108 28.65 -8.69 2.76
C GLN A 108 28.01 -8.86 4.15
N ALA A 109 28.44 -8.08 5.15
CA ALA A 109 27.82 -8.10 6.48
C ALA A 109 26.41 -7.55 6.43
N TYR A 110 26.20 -6.45 5.69
CA TYR A 110 24.86 -5.90 5.44
C TYR A 110 23.94 -6.93 4.78
N ILE A 111 24.36 -7.57 3.69
CA ILE A 111 23.58 -8.60 3.00
C ILE A 111 23.38 -9.83 3.88
N GLY A 112 24.37 -10.21 4.70
CA GLY A 112 24.25 -11.30 5.66
C GLY A 112 23.09 -11.12 6.64
N ARG A 113 22.82 -9.89 7.10
CA ARG A 113 21.66 -9.59 7.95
C ARG A 113 20.33 -9.73 7.23
N LEU A 114 20.30 -9.49 5.92
CA LEU A 114 19.07 -9.59 5.10
C LEU A 114 18.79 -11.02 4.65
N SER A 115 19.80 -11.89 4.59
CA SER A 115 19.71 -13.22 3.97
C SER A 115 18.66 -14.13 4.62
N GLY A 116 18.38 -13.94 5.92
CA GLY A 116 17.35 -14.70 6.63
C GLY A 116 15.92 -14.37 6.19
N TYR A 117 15.70 -13.19 5.63
CA TYR A 117 14.37 -12.69 5.26
C TYR A 117 14.01 -12.95 3.79
N VAL A 118 14.98 -13.04 2.90
CA VAL A 118 14.79 -12.99 1.45
C VAL A 118 15.08 -14.32 0.76
N THR A 119 14.55 -14.50 -0.45
CA THR A 119 14.95 -15.59 -1.36
C THR A 119 16.39 -15.40 -1.83
N ASP A 120 17.03 -16.47 -2.32
CA ASP A 120 18.39 -16.39 -2.86
C ASP A 120 18.51 -15.45 -4.05
N GLU A 121 17.47 -15.38 -4.88
CA GLU A 121 17.40 -14.49 -6.03
C GLU A 121 17.41 -13.03 -5.60
N LEU A 122 16.47 -12.63 -4.74
CA LEU A 122 16.40 -11.26 -4.21
C LEU A 122 17.67 -10.89 -3.44
N ARG A 123 18.26 -11.84 -2.69
CA ARG A 123 19.55 -11.62 -2.04
C ARG A 123 20.64 -11.26 -3.02
N GLY A 124 20.69 -11.95 -4.17
CA GLY A 124 21.65 -11.65 -5.24
C GLY A 124 21.47 -10.24 -5.83
N GLU A 125 20.22 -9.79 -5.99
CA GLU A 125 19.91 -8.43 -6.47
C GLU A 125 20.33 -7.37 -5.46
N LEU A 126 19.97 -7.56 -4.18
CA LEU A 126 20.34 -6.66 -3.09
C LEU A 126 21.86 -6.57 -2.93
N ALA A 127 22.57 -7.70 -3.10
CA ALA A 127 24.05 -7.73 -3.02
C ALA A 127 24.68 -6.88 -4.12
N ARG A 128 24.19 -6.99 -5.37
CA ARG A 128 24.68 -6.15 -6.48
C ARG A 128 24.45 -4.65 -6.20
N GLY A 129 23.26 -4.30 -5.72
CA GLY A 129 22.94 -2.92 -5.35
C GLY A 129 23.81 -2.40 -4.20
N ALA A 130 23.99 -3.18 -3.15
CA ALA A 130 24.77 -2.78 -1.97
C ALA A 130 26.28 -2.64 -2.27
N ALA A 131 26.79 -3.38 -3.25
CA ALA A 131 28.19 -3.33 -3.67
C ALA A 131 28.48 -2.27 -4.77
N ALA A 132 27.47 -1.51 -5.21
CA ALA A 132 27.64 -0.49 -6.25
C ALA A 132 28.64 0.60 -5.79
N PRO A 133 29.75 0.83 -6.53
CA PRO A 133 30.84 1.71 -6.10
C PRO A 133 30.35 3.12 -5.75
N GLY A 134 29.48 3.71 -6.58
CA GLY A 134 28.95 5.05 -6.34
C GLY A 134 28.18 5.20 -5.03
N ILE A 135 27.42 4.16 -4.64
CA ILE A 135 26.68 4.13 -3.38
C ILE A 135 27.64 4.02 -2.19
N LEU A 136 28.64 3.15 -2.28
CA LEU A 136 29.64 2.97 -1.23
C LEU A 136 30.46 4.21 -1.01
N ASP A 137 30.89 4.85 -2.08
CA ASP A 137 31.70 6.07 -2.03
C ASP A 137 30.91 7.24 -1.44
N GLU A 138 29.65 7.42 -1.84
CA GLU A 138 28.77 8.43 -1.27
C GLU A 138 28.58 8.21 0.25
N ARG A 139 28.27 6.97 0.66
CA ARG A 139 28.08 6.62 2.07
C ARG A 139 29.34 6.94 2.90
N ARG A 140 30.53 6.59 2.38
CA ARG A 140 31.80 6.87 3.05
C ARG A 140 32.13 8.34 3.12
N GLN A 141 32.00 9.06 2.01
CA GLN A 141 32.32 10.49 1.94
C GLN A 141 31.42 11.30 2.88
N GLN A 142 30.14 10.96 2.96
CA GLN A 142 29.17 11.65 3.81
C GLN A 142 29.06 11.04 5.21
N GLN A 143 29.82 9.99 5.53
CA GLN A 143 29.76 9.26 6.81
C GLN A 143 28.32 8.89 7.21
N ILE A 144 27.56 8.30 6.26
CA ILE A 144 26.13 8.06 6.45
C ILE A 144 25.91 6.89 7.42
N VAL A 145 25.15 7.14 8.48
CA VAL A 145 24.57 6.13 9.36
C VAL A 145 23.05 6.22 9.20
N ALA A 146 22.40 5.10 8.92
CA ALA A 146 20.96 5.00 8.77
C ALA A 146 20.39 3.99 9.78
N GLU A 147 19.38 4.41 10.52
CA GLU A 147 18.59 3.57 11.41
C GLU A 147 17.18 3.43 10.83
N GLY A 148 16.83 2.21 10.42
CA GLY A 148 15.57 1.90 9.78
C GLY A 148 14.52 1.44 10.79
N SER A 149 13.29 1.87 10.58
CA SER A 149 12.09 1.33 11.21
C SER A 149 11.01 1.12 10.15
N SER A 150 9.96 0.37 10.46
CA SER A 150 8.90 0.09 9.51
C SER A 150 7.53 0.03 10.17
N THR A 151 6.50 0.32 9.37
CA THR A 151 5.10 0.18 9.74
C THR A 151 4.39 -0.60 8.63
N LEU A 152 3.65 -1.64 9.00
CA LEU A 152 2.76 -2.34 8.09
C LEU A 152 1.52 -1.46 7.88
N ASP A 153 1.26 -1.08 6.63
CA ASP A 153 0.13 -0.19 6.34
C ASP A 153 -1.13 -0.99 5.99
N ARG A 154 -1.00 -1.89 5.02
CA ARG A 154 -2.12 -2.73 4.54
C ARG A 154 -1.63 -3.88 3.66
N VAL A 155 -2.54 -4.80 3.40
CA VAL A 155 -2.39 -5.78 2.32
C VAL A 155 -2.79 -5.12 1.01
N ARG A 156 -1.98 -5.32 -0.03
CA ARG A 156 -2.27 -4.87 -1.40
C ARG A 156 -2.97 -5.98 -2.17
N ASP A 157 -2.45 -7.21 -2.05
CA ASP A 157 -2.97 -8.36 -2.79
C ASP A 157 -2.66 -9.68 -2.08
N ILE A 158 -3.45 -10.72 -2.35
CA ILE A 158 -3.25 -12.09 -1.85
C ILE A 158 -3.46 -13.04 -3.02
N GLU A 159 -2.42 -13.76 -3.38
CA GLU A 159 -2.40 -14.80 -4.40
C GLU A 159 -2.29 -16.19 -3.74
N ASP A 160 -2.37 -17.27 -4.51
CA ASP A 160 -2.31 -18.64 -3.98
C ASP A 160 -1.03 -18.95 -3.19
N ASN A 161 0.10 -18.34 -3.59
CA ASN A 161 1.41 -18.62 -3.02
C ASN A 161 2.11 -17.37 -2.45
N SER A 162 1.53 -16.19 -2.57
CA SER A 162 2.16 -14.95 -2.14
C SER A 162 1.17 -13.94 -1.55
N ILE A 163 1.68 -13.05 -0.71
CA ILE A 163 0.95 -11.91 -0.16
C ILE A 163 1.79 -10.66 -0.43
N ILE A 164 1.15 -9.62 -0.97
CA ILE A 164 1.78 -8.32 -1.20
C ILE A 164 1.35 -7.36 -0.09
N PHE A 165 2.31 -6.93 0.70
CA PHE A 165 2.10 -5.93 1.74
C PHE A 165 2.57 -4.55 1.29
N LEU A 166 1.86 -3.50 1.68
CA LEU A 166 2.38 -2.14 1.68
C LEU A 166 2.97 -1.84 3.05
N VAL A 167 4.24 -1.48 3.04
CA VAL A 167 5.03 -1.23 4.26
C VAL A 167 5.73 0.12 4.13
N THR A 168 5.50 1.01 5.07
CA THR A 168 6.24 2.27 5.17
C THR A 168 7.54 2.06 5.92
N GLY A 169 8.66 2.20 5.23
CA GLY A 169 9.99 2.29 5.81
C GLY A 169 10.31 3.73 6.20
N LYS A 170 10.79 3.93 7.41
CA LYS A 170 11.31 5.22 7.89
C LYS A 170 12.79 5.06 8.21
N GLN A 171 13.58 6.04 7.83
CA GLN A 171 15.01 6.07 8.11
C GLN A 171 15.38 7.35 8.87
N GLN A 172 16.08 7.19 9.97
CA GLN A 172 16.82 8.28 10.63
C GLN A 172 18.23 8.29 10.07
N LEU A 173 18.53 9.28 9.24
CA LEU A 173 19.82 9.44 8.59
C LEU A 173 20.70 10.41 9.38
N THR A 174 21.94 10.01 9.68
CA THR A 174 22.97 10.91 10.19
C THR A 174 24.06 11.06 9.14
N LYS A 175 24.32 12.28 8.68
CA LYS A 175 25.32 12.64 7.67
C LYS A 175 26.23 13.73 8.23
N GLY A 176 27.51 13.43 8.46
CA GLY A 176 28.46 14.42 8.99
C GLY A 176 27.97 15.09 10.29
N GLY A 177 27.33 14.33 11.18
CA GLY A 177 26.80 14.83 12.47
C GLY A 177 25.43 15.54 12.38
N ARG A 178 24.82 15.65 11.21
CA ARG A 178 23.46 16.18 11.04
C ARG A 178 22.45 15.07 10.85
N SER A 179 21.35 15.12 11.59
CA SER A 179 20.28 14.16 11.49
C SER A 179 19.15 14.65 10.58
N SER A 180 18.60 13.75 9.78
CA SER A 180 17.41 13.97 8.94
C SER A 180 16.58 12.71 8.89
N GLY A 181 15.24 12.84 8.77
CA GLY A 181 14.34 11.73 8.57
C GLY A 181 13.98 11.58 7.08
N ASP A 182 13.86 10.34 6.64
CA ASP A 182 13.28 9.97 5.34
C ASP A 182 12.20 8.91 5.52
N SER A 183 11.21 8.89 4.63
CA SER A 183 10.11 7.93 4.67
C SER A 183 9.71 7.53 3.26
N LYS A 184 9.62 6.22 3.02
CA LYS A 184 9.21 5.68 1.72
C LYS A 184 8.32 4.46 1.90
N GLN A 185 7.26 4.36 1.10
CA GLN A 185 6.39 3.19 1.08
C GLN A 185 6.89 2.18 0.04
N TYR A 186 6.82 0.91 0.42
CA TYR A 186 7.26 -0.22 -0.40
C TYR A 186 6.16 -1.25 -0.56
N ALA A 187 6.11 -1.88 -1.74
CA ALA A 187 5.40 -3.12 -1.98
C ALA A 187 6.36 -4.29 -1.71
N VAL A 188 6.02 -5.11 -0.73
CA VAL A 188 6.81 -6.26 -0.28
C VAL A 188 6.03 -7.53 -0.56
N THR A 189 6.47 -8.33 -1.51
CA THR A 189 5.88 -9.63 -1.81
C THR A 189 6.54 -10.71 -0.97
N VAL A 190 5.75 -11.33 -0.11
CA VAL A 190 6.17 -12.50 0.68
C VAL A 190 5.56 -13.75 0.08
N ALA A 191 6.39 -14.71 -0.29
CA ALA A 191 5.98 -15.96 -0.91
C ALA A 191 6.43 -17.18 -0.10
N ARG A 192 5.79 -18.34 -0.35
CA ARG A 192 6.26 -19.63 0.16
C ARG A 192 7.47 -20.07 -0.66
N ASP A 193 8.54 -20.40 0.04
CA ASP A 193 9.81 -20.87 -0.50
C ASP A 193 10.30 -22.08 0.29
N GLY A 194 10.25 -23.29 -0.29
CA GLY A 194 10.74 -24.51 0.32
C GLY A 194 10.17 -24.85 1.70
N GLY A 195 8.90 -24.48 1.98
CA GLY A 195 8.23 -24.72 3.27
C GLY A 195 8.44 -23.60 4.29
N SER A 196 9.10 -22.50 3.93
CA SER A 196 9.22 -21.26 4.69
C SER A 196 8.63 -20.08 3.94
N LEU A 197 8.41 -18.96 4.64
CA LEU A 197 8.03 -17.70 4.02
C LEU A 197 9.27 -16.84 3.81
N LYS A 198 9.40 -16.24 2.63
CA LYS A 198 10.52 -15.37 2.25
C LYS A 198 10.01 -14.16 1.49
N VAL A 199 10.71 -13.05 1.62
CA VAL A 199 10.50 -11.89 0.72
C VAL A 199 11.06 -12.26 -0.65
N TYR A 200 10.18 -12.31 -1.63
CA TYR A 200 10.47 -12.64 -3.02
C TYR A 200 10.73 -11.39 -3.87
N SER A 201 9.98 -10.31 -3.61
CA SER A 201 10.09 -9.06 -4.35
C SER A 201 9.96 -7.85 -3.42
N PHE A 202 10.67 -6.80 -3.76
CA PHE A 202 10.72 -5.56 -2.99
C PHE A 202 10.88 -4.37 -3.94
N GLN A 203 9.88 -3.49 -3.97
CA GLN A 203 9.83 -2.35 -4.89
C GLN A 203 9.22 -1.12 -4.21
N PRO A 204 9.49 0.12 -4.69
CA PRO A 204 8.69 1.27 -4.31
C PRO A 204 7.20 1.03 -4.59
N ALA A 205 6.32 1.47 -3.70
CA ALA A 205 4.88 1.21 -3.82
C ALA A 205 4.22 1.90 -5.03
N ASP A 206 4.85 2.97 -5.53
CA ASP A 206 4.48 3.73 -6.72
C ASP A 206 5.02 3.14 -8.04
N ALA A 207 5.95 2.19 -7.95
CA ALA A 207 6.33 1.40 -9.12
C ALA A 207 5.13 0.52 -9.47
N GLY A 208 4.51 0.76 -10.64
CA GLY A 208 3.40 -0.03 -11.14
C GLY A 208 3.80 -1.51 -11.17
N GLN A 209 2.85 -2.40 -10.84
CA GLN A 209 3.06 -3.82 -11.10
C GLN A 209 3.29 -3.98 -12.60
N ALA A 210 4.29 -4.82 -12.97
CA ALA A 210 4.46 -5.23 -14.35
C ALA A 210 3.17 -5.94 -14.78
N GLY A 211 2.32 -5.24 -15.54
CA GLY A 211 0.98 -5.68 -15.92
C GLY A 211 -0.12 -4.63 -15.73
N ASP A 212 0.09 -3.62 -14.89
CA ASP A 212 -0.83 -2.48 -14.72
C ASP A 212 -0.50 -1.37 -15.74
N THR A 213 -0.35 -1.74 -16.99
CA THR A 213 -0.55 -0.81 -18.10
C THR A 213 -2.06 -0.70 -18.29
N GLY A 214 -2.71 0.11 -17.44
CA GLY A 214 -4.05 0.57 -17.70
C GLY A 214 -4.07 1.22 -19.07
N ASP A 215 -4.64 0.49 -20.04
CA ASP A 215 -4.98 1.02 -21.35
C ASP A 215 -5.95 2.19 -21.10
N PRO A 216 -5.59 3.44 -21.41
CA PRO A 216 -6.54 4.53 -21.34
C PRO A 216 -7.47 4.37 -22.55
N GLY A 217 -8.63 3.66 -22.35
CA GLY A 217 -9.72 3.66 -23.31
C GLY A 217 -10.33 5.03 -23.50
#